data_130a7be28ea1a94e20075366da91a19e
#
_entry.id   130a7be28ea1a94e20075366da91a19e
#
_cell.length_a   1.000
_cell.length_b   1.000
_cell.length_c   1.000
_cell.angle_alpha   90.00
_cell.angle_beta   90.00
_cell.angle_gamma   90.00
#
_symmetry.space_group_name_H-M   'P 1'
#
loop_
_entity.id
_entity.type
_entity.pdbx_description
1 polymer ?
#
loop_
_entity_poly.entity_id
_entity_poly.type
_entity_poly.pdbx_seq_one_letter_code
_entity_poly.pdbx_strand_id
1 'polypeptide(L)'
;MANPELHFIISAPRSGSTWLTTALNQHPEIFATEHRLFGDFCEVWKNNDGSTSPRITFDKYAQAFSVHYFFEAMGMKRGEFLDMFEKSFANFLVGFANRRTEKKFVIDKITPYPGTASMVVEKIRKLFPQSKIIQLIRDGRDVLTSGTYDWLLKDAEGTDRYRKHVDNEAGFELKRFFDDAVIEKWAGNWRETIDAFSGQKADAQVRYESMKQDLAKEINRIVLAIGADPAGVEAASEKVSFEQMTGRKEGDASQPTAKARKGVVGDWRGHFTKADGQLFDSICGSQLVNLDYESNRDWIDGLPAEL
;
A
#
# COMPACT_ATOMS: atom_id res chain seq x y z
N MET A 1 18.61 16.06 -21.13
CA MET A 1 18.37 15.89 -19.70
C MET A 1 18.59 14.41 -19.38
N ALA A 2 19.20 14.07 -18.24
CA ALA A 2 19.33 12.67 -17.83
C ALA A 2 17.92 12.11 -17.53
N ASN A 3 17.70 10.82 -17.79
CA ASN A 3 16.45 10.16 -17.44
C ASN A 3 16.27 10.18 -15.91
N PRO A 4 15.07 10.45 -15.36
CA PRO A 4 14.84 10.36 -13.94
C PRO A 4 15.05 8.94 -13.45
N GLU A 5 15.54 8.83 -12.23
CA GLU A 5 15.65 7.55 -11.54
C GLU A 5 14.28 7.15 -10.98
N LEU A 6 13.81 5.97 -11.38
CA LEU A 6 12.51 5.44 -10.95
C LEU A 6 12.69 4.55 -9.72
N HIS A 7 11.93 4.83 -8.68
CA HIS A 7 11.89 4.10 -7.42
C HIS A 7 10.43 3.76 -7.05
N PHE A 8 10.24 2.92 -6.03
CA PHE A 8 8.91 2.40 -5.70
C PHE A 8 8.64 2.45 -4.20
N ILE A 9 7.37 2.76 -3.84
CA ILE A 9 6.84 2.55 -2.50
C ILE A 9 5.82 1.42 -2.58
N ILE A 10 5.99 0.38 -1.77
CA ILE A 10 5.05 -0.73 -1.63
C ILE A 10 4.41 -0.68 -0.26
N SER A 11 3.09 -0.74 -0.21
CA SER A 11 2.34 -0.72 1.04
C SER A 11 1.00 -1.45 0.93
N ALA A 12 0.54 -2.01 2.03
CA ALA A 12 -0.88 -2.36 2.14
C ALA A 12 -1.74 -1.09 2.00
N PRO A 13 -3.00 -1.21 1.54
CA PRO A 13 -3.92 -0.07 1.51
C PRO A 13 -4.10 0.48 2.92
N ARG A 14 -4.44 1.77 3.04
CA ARG A 14 -4.69 2.44 4.33
C ARG A 14 -3.47 2.59 5.26
N SER A 15 -2.26 2.39 4.74
CA SER A 15 -1.00 2.55 5.50
C SER A 15 -0.47 3.99 5.57
N GLY A 16 -1.21 5.00 5.08
CA GLY A 16 -0.76 6.39 5.07
C GLY A 16 0.08 6.77 3.85
N SER A 17 0.05 5.97 2.82
CA SER A 17 0.85 6.18 1.60
C SER A 17 0.53 7.48 0.87
N THR A 18 -0.74 7.93 0.86
CA THR A 18 -1.11 9.25 0.29
C THR A 18 -0.45 10.39 1.05
N TRP A 19 -0.38 10.31 2.38
CA TRP A 19 0.32 11.30 3.18
C TRP A 19 1.82 11.34 2.85
N LEU A 20 2.45 10.17 2.81
CA LEU A 20 3.87 10.06 2.47
C LEU A 20 4.18 10.59 1.06
N THR A 21 3.39 10.21 0.05
CA THR A 21 3.60 10.69 -1.33
C THR A 21 3.36 12.20 -1.45
N THR A 22 2.39 12.75 -0.72
CA THR A 22 2.15 14.20 -0.67
C THR A 22 3.36 14.93 -0.07
N ALA A 23 3.94 14.39 1.01
CA ALA A 23 5.13 14.94 1.63
C ALA A 23 6.35 14.87 0.70
N LEU A 24 6.60 13.72 0.08
CA LEU A 24 7.70 13.55 -0.87
C LEU A 24 7.60 14.50 -2.07
N ASN A 25 6.39 14.84 -2.53
CA ASN A 25 6.18 15.80 -3.60
C ASN A 25 6.56 17.24 -3.25
N GLN A 26 6.66 17.58 -1.96
CA GLN A 26 7.18 18.88 -1.53
C GLN A 26 8.69 18.99 -1.67
N HIS A 27 9.40 17.86 -1.79
CA HIS A 27 10.83 17.82 -2.01
C HIS A 27 11.20 18.32 -3.41
N PRO A 28 12.25 19.17 -3.56
CA PRO A 28 12.58 19.78 -4.86
C PRO A 28 12.98 18.76 -5.93
N GLU A 29 13.62 17.66 -5.57
CA GLU A 29 14.11 16.67 -6.52
C GLU A 29 13.20 15.46 -6.74
N ILE A 30 12.09 15.30 -5.95
CA ILE A 30 11.26 14.10 -5.97
C ILE A 30 9.87 14.38 -6.54
N PHE A 31 9.46 13.57 -7.52
CA PHE A 31 8.08 13.46 -7.97
C PHE A 31 7.51 12.11 -7.54
N ALA A 32 6.60 12.12 -6.58
CA ALA A 32 5.91 10.92 -6.13
C ALA A 32 4.50 10.85 -6.72
N THR A 33 4.11 9.69 -7.21
CA THR A 33 2.82 9.43 -7.86
C THR A 33 2.08 8.27 -7.21
N GLU A 34 0.77 8.36 -7.18
CA GLU A 34 -0.12 7.25 -6.78
C GLU A 34 -0.75 6.56 -7.99
N HIS A 35 -0.32 6.86 -9.21
CA HIS A 35 -0.97 6.42 -10.43
C HIS A 35 -0.59 5.01 -10.87
N ARG A 36 0.12 4.26 -10.03
CA ARG A 36 0.40 2.85 -10.27
C ARG A 36 0.98 2.57 -11.65
N LEU A 37 1.93 3.42 -12.11
CA LEU A 37 2.51 3.30 -13.44
C LEU A 37 2.94 1.86 -13.78
N PHE A 38 3.40 1.13 -12.78
CA PHE A 38 3.83 -0.25 -12.91
C PHE A 38 2.79 -1.27 -12.39
N GLY A 39 2.06 -0.93 -11.34
CA GLY A 39 1.13 -1.84 -10.67
C GLY A 39 0.04 -2.37 -11.60
N ASP A 40 -0.53 -1.53 -12.44
CA ASP A 40 -1.59 -1.91 -13.39
C ASP A 40 -1.12 -2.96 -14.42
N PHE A 41 0.18 -3.12 -14.64
CA PHE A 41 0.74 -4.14 -15.55
C PHE A 41 1.06 -5.46 -14.86
N CYS A 42 1.14 -5.48 -13.54
CA CYS A 42 1.42 -6.68 -12.74
C CYS A 42 0.17 -7.28 -12.10
N GLU A 43 -0.99 -6.60 -12.21
CA GLU A 43 -2.18 -6.97 -11.46
C GLU A 43 -2.97 -8.11 -12.07
N VAL A 44 -3.46 -8.99 -11.22
CA VAL A 44 -4.33 -10.11 -11.55
C VAL A 44 -5.75 -9.78 -11.07
N TRP A 45 -6.76 -9.85 -11.95
CA TRP A 45 -8.16 -9.74 -11.55
C TRP A 45 -8.72 -11.06 -11.09
N LYS A 46 -9.46 -11.03 -9.98
CA LYS A 46 -10.42 -12.09 -9.70
C LYS A 46 -11.71 -11.78 -10.44
N ASN A 47 -12.10 -12.67 -11.32
CA ASN A 47 -13.41 -12.65 -11.97
C ASN A 47 -14.50 -13.05 -10.96
N ASN A 48 -15.76 -12.75 -11.28
CA ASN A 48 -16.91 -13.11 -10.43
C ASN A 48 -17.05 -14.62 -10.18
N ASP A 49 -16.45 -15.46 -11.00
CA ASP A 49 -16.40 -16.91 -10.85
C ASP A 49 -15.22 -17.43 -10.00
N GLY A 50 -14.46 -16.50 -9.41
CA GLY A 50 -13.28 -16.82 -8.59
C GLY A 50 -12.02 -17.14 -9.41
N SER A 51 -12.12 -17.21 -10.74
CA SER A 51 -10.94 -17.36 -11.60
C SER A 51 -10.12 -16.08 -11.62
N THR A 52 -8.81 -16.20 -11.86
CA THR A 52 -7.92 -15.05 -12.02
C THR A 52 -7.69 -14.80 -13.49
N SER A 53 -7.98 -13.61 -13.97
CA SER A 53 -7.48 -13.16 -15.26
C SER A 53 -6.53 -11.99 -15.05
N PRO A 54 -5.41 -11.97 -15.80
CA PRO A 54 -4.58 -10.80 -15.82
C PRO A 54 -5.41 -9.65 -16.40
N ARG A 55 -5.52 -8.53 -15.70
CA ARG A 55 -5.92 -7.25 -16.30
C ARG A 55 -4.95 -6.97 -17.42
N ILE A 56 -5.31 -6.36 -18.53
CA ILE A 56 -4.41 -6.12 -19.67
C ILE A 56 -2.95 -6.19 -19.20
N THR A 57 -2.48 -7.40 -18.98
CA THR A 57 -1.20 -7.57 -18.34
C THR A 57 -0.20 -7.73 -19.45
N PHE A 58 0.92 -7.18 -19.20
CA PHE A 58 2.17 -7.47 -19.84
C PHE A 58 2.28 -8.98 -20.17
N ASP A 59 1.93 -9.86 -19.24
CA ASP A 59 1.92 -11.29 -19.45
C ASP A 59 0.90 -11.76 -20.50
N LYS A 60 -0.27 -11.10 -20.65
CA LYS A 60 -1.22 -11.41 -21.74
C LYS A 60 -0.71 -10.96 -23.09
N TYR A 61 -0.11 -9.79 -23.19
CA TYR A 61 0.53 -9.38 -24.43
C TYR A 61 1.70 -10.30 -24.77
N ALA A 62 2.54 -10.60 -23.81
CA ALA A 62 3.63 -11.53 -23.98
C ALA A 62 3.14 -12.94 -24.35
N GLN A 63 2.05 -13.43 -23.75
CA GLN A 63 1.41 -14.69 -24.10
C GLN A 63 0.78 -14.65 -25.51
N ALA A 64 0.04 -13.61 -25.86
CA ALA A 64 -0.57 -13.46 -27.17
C ALA A 64 0.48 -13.48 -28.30
N PHE A 65 1.59 -12.77 -28.10
CA PHE A 65 2.71 -12.81 -29.04
C PHE A 65 3.44 -14.15 -29.04
N SER A 66 3.49 -14.90 -27.93
CA SER A 66 4.19 -16.18 -27.84
C SER A 66 3.45 -17.36 -28.48
N VAL A 67 2.18 -17.22 -28.85
CA VAL A 67 1.33 -18.26 -29.43
C VAL A 67 1.40 -18.27 -30.96
N HIS A 68 1.91 -17.23 -31.59
CA HIS A 68 2.06 -17.17 -33.04
C HIS A 68 3.44 -17.67 -33.49
N TYR A 69 3.50 -18.40 -34.63
CA TYR A 69 4.73 -18.96 -35.27
C TYR A 69 5.79 -17.90 -35.59
N PHE A 70 5.55 -16.66 -35.19
CA PHE A 70 6.46 -15.55 -35.42
C PHE A 70 7.85 -15.82 -34.84
N PHE A 71 7.91 -16.54 -33.72
CA PHE A 71 9.17 -16.86 -33.05
C PHE A 71 9.99 -17.89 -33.78
N GLU A 72 9.36 -18.96 -34.29
CA GLU A 72 10.05 -20.01 -35.10
C GLU A 72 10.57 -19.41 -36.39
N ALA A 73 9.78 -18.56 -37.06
CA ALA A 73 10.17 -17.88 -38.29
C ALA A 73 11.35 -16.90 -38.11
N MET A 74 11.48 -16.31 -36.90
CA MET A 74 12.57 -15.37 -36.57
C MET A 74 13.76 -16.05 -35.86
N GLY A 75 13.70 -17.38 -35.63
CA GLY A 75 14.73 -18.10 -34.90
C GLY A 75 14.89 -17.68 -33.43
N MET A 76 13.86 -17.05 -32.86
CA MET A 76 13.87 -16.51 -31.49
C MET A 76 13.20 -17.47 -30.51
N LYS A 77 13.80 -17.73 -29.35
CA LYS A 77 13.19 -18.51 -28.29
C LYS A 77 12.19 -17.64 -27.51
N ARG A 78 11.10 -18.28 -27.03
CA ARG A 78 10.06 -17.60 -26.24
C ARG A 78 10.64 -16.76 -25.07
N GLY A 79 11.63 -17.30 -24.33
CA GLY A 79 12.27 -16.59 -23.22
C GLY A 79 13.01 -15.33 -23.66
N GLU A 80 13.70 -15.36 -24.80
CA GLU A 80 14.42 -14.22 -25.37
C GLU A 80 13.46 -13.08 -25.75
N PHE A 81 12.32 -13.44 -26.34
CA PHE A 81 11.28 -12.46 -26.66
C PHE A 81 10.70 -11.83 -25.41
N LEU A 82 10.36 -12.63 -24.41
CA LEU A 82 9.80 -12.13 -23.15
C LEU A 82 10.77 -11.15 -22.47
N ASP A 83 12.05 -11.48 -22.42
CA ASP A 83 13.08 -10.60 -21.85
C ASP A 83 13.25 -9.30 -22.65
N MET A 84 13.21 -9.37 -23.98
CA MET A 84 13.27 -8.19 -24.83
C MET A 84 12.04 -7.29 -24.64
N PHE A 85 10.86 -7.89 -24.57
CA PHE A 85 9.61 -7.17 -24.39
C PHE A 85 9.55 -6.54 -22.99
N GLU A 86 9.94 -7.26 -21.93
CA GLU A 86 10.02 -6.73 -20.55
C GLU A 86 10.96 -5.54 -20.46
N LYS A 87 12.14 -5.61 -21.09
CA LYS A 87 13.10 -4.50 -21.15
C LYS A 87 12.55 -3.30 -21.92
N SER A 88 11.87 -3.53 -23.04
CA SER A 88 11.24 -2.47 -23.83
C SER A 88 10.13 -1.77 -23.04
N PHE A 89 9.36 -2.54 -22.29
CA PHE A 89 8.33 -2.00 -21.40
C PHE A 89 8.92 -1.19 -20.24
N ALA A 90 9.98 -1.68 -19.59
CA ALA A 90 10.68 -0.92 -18.56
C ALA A 90 11.19 0.43 -19.09
N ASN A 91 11.79 0.44 -20.29
CA ASN A 91 12.23 1.67 -20.95
C ASN A 91 11.06 2.61 -21.27
N PHE A 92 9.91 2.06 -21.68
CA PHE A 92 8.69 2.84 -21.91
C PHE A 92 8.22 3.53 -20.61
N LEU A 93 8.21 2.82 -19.48
CA LEU A 93 7.81 3.41 -18.19
C LEU A 93 8.75 4.52 -17.74
N VAL A 94 10.06 4.34 -17.90
CA VAL A 94 11.04 5.38 -17.62
C VAL A 94 10.80 6.59 -18.54
N GLY A 95 10.59 6.36 -19.83
CA GLY A 95 10.28 7.42 -20.79
C GLY A 95 8.96 8.13 -20.49
N PHE A 96 7.97 7.42 -19.98
CA PHE A 96 6.71 8.02 -19.53
C PHE A 96 6.89 8.87 -18.27
N ALA A 97 7.65 8.38 -17.28
CA ALA A 97 7.98 9.14 -16.08
C ALA A 97 8.72 10.44 -16.43
N ASN A 98 9.67 10.41 -17.38
CA ASN A 98 10.39 11.57 -17.91
C ASN A 98 9.49 12.69 -18.45
N ARG A 99 8.37 12.33 -19.05
CA ARG A 99 7.40 13.31 -19.60
C ARG A 99 6.52 13.96 -18.56
N ARG A 100 6.51 13.42 -17.33
CA ARG A 100 5.63 13.89 -16.25
C ARG A 100 6.30 14.93 -15.36
N THR A 101 7.61 14.92 -15.31
CA THR A 101 8.35 15.80 -14.41
C THR A 101 9.77 16.04 -14.91
N GLU A 102 10.33 17.19 -14.54
CA GLU A 102 11.75 17.51 -14.70
C GLU A 102 12.58 17.13 -13.46
N LYS A 103 11.92 16.63 -12.41
CA LYS A 103 12.60 16.23 -11.17
C LYS A 103 13.46 14.98 -11.39
N LYS A 104 14.55 14.89 -10.67
CA LYS A 104 15.57 13.84 -10.84
C LYS A 104 15.07 12.45 -10.43
N PHE A 105 14.22 12.37 -9.40
CA PHE A 105 13.71 11.12 -8.86
C PHE A 105 12.20 11.02 -9.05
N VAL A 106 11.76 9.89 -9.55
CA VAL A 106 10.33 9.53 -9.65
C VAL A 106 10.07 8.36 -8.72
N ILE A 107 9.06 8.49 -7.86
CA ILE A 107 8.64 7.42 -6.96
C ILE A 107 7.21 7.02 -7.33
N ASP A 108 7.01 5.78 -7.76
CA ASP A 108 5.68 5.21 -7.98
C ASP A 108 5.23 4.42 -6.75
N LYS A 109 4.11 4.85 -6.17
CA LYS A 109 3.51 4.18 -5.02
C LYS A 109 2.52 3.12 -5.51
N ILE A 110 2.78 1.89 -5.12
CA ILE A 110 1.99 0.72 -5.46
C ILE A 110 1.35 0.15 -4.20
N THR A 111 0.05 -0.07 -4.25
CA THR A 111 -0.67 -0.93 -3.32
C THR A 111 -1.04 -2.20 -4.09
N PRO A 112 -0.33 -3.31 -3.86
CA PRO A 112 -0.60 -4.55 -4.59
C PRO A 112 -2.02 -5.04 -4.36
N TYR A 113 -2.62 -5.64 -5.39
CA TYR A 113 -3.87 -6.36 -5.19
C TYR A 113 -3.64 -7.65 -4.38
N PRO A 114 -4.67 -8.15 -3.67
CA PRO A 114 -4.57 -9.42 -2.98
C PRO A 114 -4.04 -10.52 -3.90
N GLY A 115 -3.06 -11.29 -3.44
CA GLY A 115 -2.41 -12.36 -4.21
C GLY A 115 -1.25 -11.91 -5.12
N THR A 116 -0.84 -10.64 -5.10
CA THR A 116 0.14 -10.14 -6.08
C THR A 116 1.38 -9.48 -5.48
N ALA A 117 1.46 -9.29 -4.18
CA ALA A 117 2.50 -8.48 -3.56
C ALA A 117 3.92 -8.99 -3.85
N SER A 118 4.18 -10.28 -3.67
CA SER A 118 5.49 -10.89 -3.97
C SER A 118 5.86 -10.76 -5.44
N MET A 119 4.90 -11.03 -6.34
CA MET A 119 5.10 -10.91 -7.78
C MET A 119 5.46 -9.47 -8.18
N VAL A 120 4.79 -8.47 -7.62
CA VAL A 120 5.10 -7.05 -7.88
C VAL A 120 6.53 -6.72 -7.46
N VAL A 121 6.94 -7.13 -6.25
CA VAL A 121 8.31 -6.88 -5.75
C VAL A 121 9.35 -7.57 -6.62
N GLU A 122 9.15 -8.84 -6.98
CA GLU A 122 10.05 -9.61 -7.86
C GLU A 122 10.16 -8.98 -9.25
N LYS A 123 9.04 -8.58 -9.86
CA LYS A 123 9.02 -7.90 -11.16
C LYS A 123 9.75 -6.56 -11.13
N ILE A 124 9.57 -5.76 -10.08
CA ILE A 124 10.32 -4.52 -9.92
C ILE A 124 11.82 -4.81 -9.84
N ARG A 125 12.24 -5.75 -9.00
CA ARG A 125 13.66 -6.13 -8.88
C ARG A 125 14.27 -6.62 -10.19
N LYS A 126 13.49 -7.39 -10.97
CA LYS A 126 13.92 -7.88 -12.28
C LYS A 126 14.04 -6.75 -13.32
N LEU A 127 13.03 -5.91 -13.43
CA LEU A 127 12.94 -4.91 -14.51
C LEU A 127 13.68 -3.62 -14.21
N PHE A 128 13.81 -3.28 -12.93
CA PHE A 128 14.44 -2.05 -12.45
C PHE A 128 15.51 -2.38 -11.39
N PRO A 129 16.59 -3.07 -11.74
CA PRO A 129 17.59 -3.56 -10.77
C PRO A 129 18.29 -2.45 -9.99
N GLN A 130 18.30 -1.22 -10.51
CA GLN A 130 18.88 -0.03 -9.85
C GLN A 130 17.85 0.70 -8.97
N SER A 131 16.58 0.39 -9.11
CA SER A 131 15.52 1.05 -8.35
C SER A 131 15.56 0.66 -6.88
N LYS A 132 15.27 1.63 -6.02
CA LYS A 132 15.03 1.39 -4.60
C LYS A 132 13.57 1.08 -4.35
N ILE A 133 13.31 0.11 -3.48
CA ILE A 133 11.97 -0.23 -3.01
C ILE A 133 11.86 0.15 -1.55
N ILE A 134 10.94 1.04 -1.27
CA ILE A 134 10.59 1.50 0.06
C ILE A 134 9.36 0.71 0.53
N GLN A 135 9.46 0.03 1.66
CA GLN A 135 8.32 -0.62 2.29
C GLN A 135 7.70 0.35 3.30
N LEU A 136 6.44 0.73 3.09
CA LEU A 136 5.67 1.48 4.07
C LEU A 136 4.75 0.53 4.83
N ILE A 137 4.91 0.50 6.15
CA ILE A 137 4.19 -0.38 7.08
C ILE A 137 3.31 0.46 8.01
N ARG A 138 2.19 -0.11 8.40
CA ARG A 138 1.32 0.35 9.48
C ARG A 138 0.81 -0.87 10.24
N ASP A 139 0.46 -0.72 11.52
CA ASP A 139 -0.22 -1.76 12.29
C ASP A 139 -1.42 -2.31 11.50
N GLY A 140 -1.42 -3.62 11.26
CA GLY A 140 -2.44 -4.28 10.45
C GLY A 140 -3.86 -4.14 11.02
N ARG A 141 -3.98 -3.99 12.33
CA ARG A 141 -5.26 -3.76 13.03
C ARG A 141 -5.82 -2.37 12.72
N ASP A 142 -4.95 -1.35 12.67
CA ASP A 142 -5.34 -0.01 12.23
C ASP A 142 -5.65 0.03 10.73
N VAL A 143 -4.94 -0.76 9.91
CA VAL A 143 -5.23 -0.93 8.48
C VAL A 143 -6.63 -1.52 8.29
N LEU A 144 -6.96 -2.61 8.98
CA LEU A 144 -8.28 -3.23 8.97
C LEU A 144 -9.36 -2.23 9.38
N THR A 145 -9.18 -1.57 10.53
CA THR A 145 -10.14 -0.58 11.04
C THR A 145 -10.39 0.54 10.04
N SER A 146 -9.32 1.14 9.52
CA SER A 146 -9.41 2.21 8.51
C SER A 146 -10.03 1.73 7.20
N GLY A 147 -9.76 0.48 6.80
CA GLY A 147 -10.31 -0.12 5.59
C GLY A 147 -11.80 -0.41 5.70
N THR A 148 -12.25 -0.88 6.84
CA THR A 148 -13.67 -1.12 7.12
C THR A 148 -14.46 0.18 7.04
N TYR A 149 -14.00 1.24 7.66
CA TYR A 149 -14.65 2.55 7.52
C TYR A 149 -14.67 3.06 6.08
N ASP A 150 -13.60 2.90 5.31
CA ASP A 150 -13.57 3.30 3.90
C ASP A 150 -14.59 2.51 3.06
N TRP A 151 -14.77 1.22 3.34
CA TRP A 151 -15.79 0.40 2.71
C TRP A 151 -17.20 0.83 3.10
N LEU A 152 -17.47 1.00 4.40
CA LEU A 152 -18.77 1.44 4.92
C LEU A 152 -19.23 2.77 4.33
N LEU A 153 -18.29 3.68 4.02
CA LEU A 153 -18.59 4.96 3.38
C LEU A 153 -18.96 4.85 1.88
N LYS A 154 -18.58 3.75 1.23
CA LYS A 154 -18.76 3.57 -0.22
C LYS A 154 -19.95 2.68 -0.58
N ASP A 155 -20.33 1.83 0.33
CA ASP A 155 -21.44 0.89 0.18
C ASP A 155 -22.73 1.49 0.75
N ALA A 156 -23.86 1.43 0.02
CA ALA A 156 -25.11 2.05 0.47
C ALA A 156 -25.64 1.43 1.76
N GLU A 157 -25.61 0.09 1.87
CA GLU A 157 -25.99 -0.65 3.07
C GLU A 157 -24.98 -0.39 4.19
N GLY A 158 -23.68 -0.42 3.85
CA GLY A 158 -22.61 -0.09 4.75
C GLY A 158 -22.66 1.37 5.25
N THR A 159 -23.12 2.30 4.41
CA THR A 159 -23.30 3.71 4.80
C THR A 159 -24.41 3.86 5.84
N ASP A 160 -25.51 3.12 5.72
CA ASP A 160 -26.59 3.15 6.71
C ASP A 160 -26.11 2.58 8.06
N ARG A 161 -25.45 1.44 8.06
CA ARG A 161 -24.81 0.84 9.24
C ARG A 161 -23.81 1.80 9.91
N TYR A 162 -23.00 2.49 9.10
CA TYR A 162 -22.04 3.49 9.59
C TYR A 162 -22.75 4.66 10.27
N ARG A 163 -23.82 5.20 9.67
CA ARG A 163 -24.60 6.30 10.26
C ARG A 163 -25.20 5.90 11.60
N LYS A 164 -25.86 4.74 11.67
CA LYS A 164 -26.46 4.21 12.91
C LYS A 164 -25.42 4.08 14.03
N HIS A 165 -24.21 3.63 13.68
CA HIS A 165 -23.10 3.53 14.64
C HIS A 165 -22.60 4.91 15.09
N VAL A 166 -22.40 5.84 14.17
CA VAL A 166 -21.87 7.18 14.47
C VAL A 166 -22.90 8.04 15.19
N ASP A 167 -24.17 7.94 14.80
CA ASP A 167 -25.27 8.75 15.35
C ASP A 167 -25.82 8.17 16.66
N ASN A 168 -25.26 7.07 17.17
CA ASN A 168 -25.75 6.37 18.37
C ASN A 168 -27.27 6.17 18.33
N GLU A 169 -27.79 5.69 17.19
CA GLU A 169 -29.22 5.50 16.99
C GLU A 169 -29.82 4.64 18.10
N ALA A 170 -30.89 5.12 18.74
CA ALA A 170 -31.53 4.46 19.87
C ALA A 170 -32.02 3.04 19.46
N GLY A 171 -31.50 2.03 20.16
CA GLY A 171 -31.80 0.61 19.89
C GLY A 171 -30.83 -0.05 18.90
N PHE A 172 -29.83 0.66 18.37
CA PHE A 172 -28.76 0.07 17.57
C PHE A 172 -27.56 -0.23 18.48
N GLU A 173 -27.44 -1.46 18.93
CA GLU A 173 -26.27 -1.95 19.66
C GLU A 173 -25.32 -2.65 18.69
N LEU A 174 -24.15 -2.06 18.47
CA LEU A 174 -23.09 -2.66 17.70
C LEU A 174 -22.21 -3.53 18.62
N LYS A 175 -22.59 -4.80 18.79
CA LYS A 175 -21.83 -5.75 19.62
C LYS A 175 -20.47 -6.11 19.04
N ARG A 176 -20.34 -6.00 17.73
CA ARG A 176 -19.13 -6.33 16.99
C ARG A 176 -19.00 -5.45 15.76
N PHE A 177 -17.84 -4.81 15.57
CA PHE A 177 -17.63 -3.88 14.46
C PHE A 177 -17.30 -4.59 13.13
N PHE A 178 -16.54 -5.68 13.19
CA PHE A 178 -16.08 -6.39 11.99
C PHE A 178 -16.89 -7.64 11.73
N ASP A 179 -17.06 -7.97 10.44
CA ASP A 179 -17.49 -9.31 10.00
C ASP A 179 -16.24 -10.16 9.74
N ASP A 180 -16.31 -11.48 9.95
CA ASP A 180 -15.17 -12.38 9.79
C ASP A 180 -14.54 -12.29 8.40
N ALA A 181 -15.36 -12.25 7.34
CA ALA A 181 -14.88 -12.10 5.97
C ALA A 181 -14.10 -10.79 5.72
N VAL A 182 -14.46 -9.72 6.44
CA VAL A 182 -13.74 -8.44 6.38
C VAL A 182 -12.37 -8.58 7.07
N ILE A 183 -12.32 -9.23 8.24
CA ILE A 183 -11.06 -9.51 8.94
C ILE A 183 -10.15 -10.37 8.07
N GLU A 184 -10.65 -11.49 7.56
CA GLU A 184 -9.89 -12.42 6.72
C GLU A 184 -9.29 -11.72 5.49
N LYS A 185 -10.09 -10.92 4.79
CA LYS A 185 -9.66 -10.18 3.61
C LYS A 185 -8.56 -9.16 3.92
N TRP A 186 -8.75 -8.34 4.94
CA TRP A 186 -7.81 -7.26 5.25
C TRP A 186 -6.54 -7.77 5.94
N ALA A 187 -6.66 -8.69 6.89
CA ALA A 187 -5.54 -9.32 7.55
C ALA A 187 -4.69 -10.13 6.57
N GLY A 188 -5.34 -10.93 5.70
CA GLY A 188 -4.66 -11.68 4.65
C GLY A 188 -3.87 -10.79 3.68
N ASN A 189 -4.48 -9.72 3.20
CA ASN A 189 -3.81 -8.76 2.29
C ASN A 189 -2.66 -8.02 2.99
N TRP A 190 -2.85 -7.63 4.25
CA TRP A 190 -1.78 -7.01 5.03
C TRP A 190 -0.59 -7.97 5.23
N ARG A 191 -0.86 -9.20 5.68
CA ARG A 191 0.16 -10.25 5.85
C ARG A 191 0.93 -10.47 4.56
N GLU A 192 0.24 -10.66 3.45
CA GLU A 192 0.86 -10.88 2.15
C GLU A 192 1.80 -9.74 1.74
N THR A 193 1.38 -8.49 1.97
CA THR A 193 2.21 -7.32 1.68
C THR A 193 3.47 -7.26 2.56
N ILE A 194 3.38 -7.72 3.82
CA ILE A 194 4.54 -7.84 4.71
C ILE A 194 5.45 -8.97 4.24
N ASP A 195 4.88 -10.14 3.97
CA ASP A 195 5.61 -11.36 3.61
C ASP A 195 6.31 -11.24 2.25
N ALA A 196 5.86 -10.36 1.38
CA ALA A 196 6.53 -10.07 0.10
C ALA A 196 7.99 -9.62 0.26
N PHE A 197 8.38 -9.17 1.43
CA PHE A 197 9.75 -8.78 1.77
C PHE A 197 10.52 -9.80 2.62
N SER A 198 9.94 -10.95 2.93
CA SER A 198 10.58 -11.97 3.76
C SER A 198 11.83 -12.59 3.10
N GLY A 199 11.82 -12.75 1.78
CA GLY A 199 12.94 -13.30 0.99
C GLY A 199 13.90 -12.23 0.45
N GLN A 200 13.53 -10.97 0.46
CA GLN A 200 14.32 -9.85 -0.06
C GLN A 200 13.99 -8.56 0.68
N LYS A 201 14.99 -7.98 1.32
CA LYS A 201 14.78 -6.75 2.11
C LYS A 201 14.42 -5.56 1.22
N ALA A 202 13.56 -4.69 1.72
CA ALA A 202 13.37 -3.35 1.18
C ALA A 202 14.66 -2.52 1.35
N ASP A 203 14.88 -1.56 0.46
CA ASP A 203 16.04 -0.64 0.56
C ASP A 203 15.85 0.36 1.71
N ALA A 204 14.60 0.70 2.01
CA ALA A 204 14.21 1.42 3.22
C ALA A 204 12.87 0.92 3.73
N GLN A 205 12.69 0.92 5.05
CA GLN A 205 11.43 0.62 5.70
C GLN A 205 10.97 1.85 6.48
N VAL A 206 9.74 2.26 6.27
CA VAL A 206 9.08 3.41 6.90
C VAL A 206 7.84 2.92 7.62
N ARG A 207 7.60 3.40 8.83
CA ARG A 207 6.40 3.07 9.60
C ARG A 207 5.49 4.27 9.72
N TYR A 208 4.20 4.06 9.54
CA TYR A 208 3.19 5.11 9.74
C TYR A 208 3.29 5.73 11.12
N GLU A 209 3.48 4.91 12.14
CA GLU A 209 3.61 5.32 13.54
C GLU A 209 4.85 6.20 13.77
N SER A 210 5.96 5.87 13.11
CA SER A 210 7.17 6.70 13.15
C SER A 210 7.01 8.01 12.39
N MET A 211 6.29 7.99 11.25
CA MET A 211 5.95 9.22 10.53
C MET A 211 5.08 10.16 11.39
N LYS A 212 4.22 9.62 12.24
CA LYS A 212 3.41 10.41 13.19
C LYS A 212 4.24 11.08 14.27
N GLN A 213 5.37 10.47 14.65
CA GLN A 213 6.29 11.01 15.64
C GLN A 213 7.25 12.02 15.02
N ASP A 214 7.82 11.69 13.86
CA ASP A 214 8.83 12.50 13.18
C ASP A 214 8.81 12.22 11.67
N LEU A 215 7.99 12.97 10.96
CA LEU A 215 7.84 12.85 9.51
C LEU A 215 9.14 13.20 8.76
N ALA A 216 9.86 14.23 9.24
CA ALA A 216 11.10 14.65 8.61
C ALA A 216 12.15 13.53 8.63
N LYS A 217 12.30 12.84 9.76
CA LYS A 217 13.20 11.70 9.91
C LYS A 217 12.86 10.58 8.93
N GLU A 218 11.58 10.25 8.77
CA GLU A 218 11.17 9.16 7.87
C GLU A 218 11.30 9.58 6.39
N ILE A 219 11.01 10.83 6.03
CA ILE A 219 11.31 11.36 4.68
C ILE A 219 12.82 11.29 4.42
N ASN A 220 13.66 11.73 5.38
CA ASN A 220 15.11 11.70 5.25
C ASN A 220 15.64 10.29 5.00
N ARG A 221 15.07 9.28 5.65
CA ARG A 221 15.41 7.86 5.41
C ARG A 221 15.19 7.47 3.95
N ILE A 222 14.10 7.90 3.33
CA ILE A 222 13.80 7.64 1.91
C ILE A 222 14.76 8.42 1.02
N VAL A 223 14.92 9.71 1.29
CA VAL A 223 15.80 10.63 0.53
C VAL A 223 17.22 10.06 0.45
N LEU A 224 17.79 9.63 1.58
CA LEU A 224 19.10 9.00 1.62
C LEU A 224 19.15 7.67 0.86
N ALA A 225 18.10 6.84 0.97
CA ALA A 225 18.05 5.54 0.29
C ALA A 225 18.06 5.68 -1.24
N ILE A 226 17.41 6.72 -1.79
CA ILE A 226 17.36 6.98 -3.24
C ILE A 226 18.50 7.88 -3.72
N GLY A 227 19.32 8.45 -2.83
CA GLY A 227 20.44 9.32 -3.18
C GLY A 227 20.03 10.76 -3.53
N ALA A 228 18.89 11.24 -3.01
CA ALA A 228 18.47 12.63 -3.15
C ALA A 228 19.12 13.53 -2.08
N ASP A 229 19.09 14.85 -2.29
CA ASP A 229 19.67 15.82 -1.36
C ASP A 229 18.79 15.97 -0.11
N PRO A 230 19.29 15.74 1.12
CA PRO A 230 18.51 15.90 2.34
C PRO A 230 18.13 17.36 2.66
N ALA A 231 18.67 18.35 1.99
CA ALA A 231 18.42 19.77 2.29
C ALA A 231 16.94 20.20 2.14
N GLY A 232 16.11 19.44 1.40
CA GLY A 232 14.69 19.73 1.20
C GLY A 232 13.74 19.08 2.20
N VAL A 233 14.25 18.27 3.12
CA VAL A 233 13.42 17.36 3.96
C VAL A 233 12.55 18.13 4.95
N GLU A 234 13.13 19.09 5.70
CA GLU A 234 12.39 19.87 6.70
C GLU A 234 11.23 20.63 6.05
N ALA A 235 11.52 21.37 4.98
CA ALA A 235 10.48 22.11 4.25
C ALA A 235 9.40 21.21 3.65
N ALA A 236 9.73 19.96 3.33
CA ALA A 236 8.77 18.97 2.83
C ALA A 236 7.85 18.46 3.94
N SER A 237 8.38 18.24 5.15
CA SER A 237 7.62 17.72 6.29
C SER A 237 6.64 18.74 6.88
N GLU A 238 7.02 20.01 6.95
CA GLU A 238 6.22 21.09 7.57
C GLU A 238 4.91 21.38 6.81
N LYS A 239 4.84 21.10 5.51
CA LYS A 239 3.72 21.46 4.64
C LYS A 239 2.59 20.44 4.58
N VAL A 240 2.67 19.34 5.31
CA VAL A 240 1.77 18.19 5.12
C VAL A 240 1.26 17.59 6.44
N SER A 241 0.99 18.42 7.44
CA SER A 241 0.30 17.97 8.66
C SER A 241 -1.11 17.45 8.33
N PHE A 242 -1.68 16.62 9.22
CA PHE A 242 -3.06 16.15 9.07
C PHE A 242 -4.05 17.31 8.90
N GLU A 243 -3.88 18.38 9.68
CA GLU A 243 -4.71 19.58 9.63
C GLU A 243 -4.58 20.30 8.28
N GLN A 244 -3.38 20.47 7.77
CA GLN A 244 -3.15 21.08 6.46
C GLN A 244 -3.76 20.28 5.31
N MET A 245 -3.71 18.94 5.40
CA MET A 245 -4.25 18.06 4.37
C MET A 245 -5.77 17.90 4.40
N THR A 246 -6.39 18.07 5.56
CA THR A 246 -7.81 17.73 5.75
C THR A 246 -8.67 18.90 6.25
N GLY A 247 -8.06 19.99 6.74
CA GLY A 247 -8.75 21.09 7.42
C GLY A 247 -9.27 20.72 8.81
N ARG A 248 -8.89 19.56 9.36
CA ARG A 248 -9.39 19.01 10.62
C ARG A 248 -8.25 18.68 11.57
N LYS A 249 -8.51 18.74 12.87
CA LYS A 249 -7.56 18.28 13.89
C LYS A 249 -7.48 16.74 13.89
N GLU A 250 -6.35 16.21 14.30
CA GLU A 250 -6.22 14.76 14.51
C GLU A 250 -7.23 14.27 15.55
N GLY A 251 -7.79 13.10 15.31
CA GLY A 251 -8.85 12.54 16.13
C GLY A 251 -10.26 12.97 15.71
N ASP A 252 -10.40 14.06 14.97
CA ASP A 252 -11.70 14.52 14.47
C ASP A 252 -12.17 13.65 13.31
N ALA A 253 -13.27 12.92 13.53
CA ALA A 253 -13.96 12.09 12.56
C ALA A 253 -15.27 12.69 12.04
N SER A 254 -15.56 13.95 12.33
CA SER A 254 -16.83 14.60 12.00
C SER A 254 -17.13 14.64 10.49
N GLN A 255 -16.09 14.71 9.67
CA GLN A 255 -16.21 14.70 8.20
C GLN A 255 -15.15 13.77 7.59
N PRO A 256 -15.25 12.45 7.77
CA PRO A 256 -14.27 11.53 7.26
C PRO A 256 -14.28 11.55 5.74
N THR A 257 -13.09 11.68 5.14
CA THR A 257 -12.92 11.46 3.70
C THR A 257 -12.43 10.05 3.46
N ALA A 258 -12.64 9.52 2.25
CA ALA A 258 -12.13 8.21 1.85
C ALA A 258 -10.60 8.08 2.05
N LYS A 259 -9.85 9.18 2.05
CA LYS A 259 -8.39 9.20 2.19
C LYS A 259 -7.90 9.43 3.63
N ALA A 260 -8.66 10.14 4.46
CA ALA A 260 -8.24 10.53 5.81
C ALA A 260 -9.42 10.54 6.78
N ARG A 261 -9.43 9.61 7.75
CA ARG A 261 -10.47 9.53 8.78
C ARG A 261 -10.08 10.30 10.03
N LYS A 262 -9.31 9.74 10.92
CA LYS A 262 -8.88 10.37 12.19
C LYS A 262 -7.40 10.75 12.23
N GLY A 263 -6.56 10.06 11.46
CA GLY A 263 -5.11 10.27 11.46
C GLY A 263 -4.37 9.79 12.71
N VAL A 264 -5.00 8.98 13.56
CA VAL A 264 -4.43 8.50 14.83
C VAL A 264 -3.84 7.10 14.72
N VAL A 265 -2.96 6.76 15.69
CA VAL A 265 -2.37 5.43 15.87
C VAL A 265 -3.12 4.70 16.98
N GLY A 266 -3.38 3.41 16.80
CA GLY A 266 -4.01 2.56 17.82
C GLY A 266 -5.52 2.70 17.92
N ASP A 267 -6.18 3.31 16.94
CA ASP A 267 -7.64 3.46 16.88
C ASP A 267 -8.38 2.10 16.88
N TRP A 268 -7.70 1.04 16.44
CA TRP A 268 -8.22 -0.31 16.43
C TRP A 268 -8.70 -0.81 17.82
N ARG A 269 -8.10 -0.31 18.92
CA ARG A 269 -8.43 -0.74 20.29
C ARG A 269 -9.89 -0.49 20.66
N GLY A 270 -10.50 0.54 20.10
CA GLY A 270 -11.92 0.84 20.31
C GLY A 270 -12.88 0.07 19.39
N HIS A 271 -12.38 -0.88 18.58
CA HIS A 271 -13.18 -1.56 17.55
C HIS A 271 -13.02 -3.09 17.59
N PHE A 272 -12.02 -3.62 18.29
CA PHE A 272 -11.76 -5.04 18.37
C PHE A 272 -12.42 -5.67 19.59
N THR A 273 -13.17 -6.73 19.35
CA THR A 273 -13.57 -7.68 20.39
C THR A 273 -12.52 -8.79 20.52
N LYS A 274 -12.61 -9.61 21.57
CA LYS A 274 -11.75 -10.78 21.76
C LYS A 274 -11.84 -11.76 20.57
N ALA A 275 -13.03 -11.97 20.02
CA ALA A 275 -13.23 -12.81 18.84
C ALA A 275 -12.52 -12.24 17.59
N ASP A 276 -12.58 -10.92 17.38
CA ASP A 276 -11.87 -10.25 16.29
C ASP A 276 -10.35 -10.41 16.43
N GLY A 277 -9.85 -10.23 17.67
CA GLY A 277 -8.44 -10.41 17.98
C GLY A 277 -7.96 -11.83 17.72
N GLN A 278 -8.70 -12.84 18.11
CA GLN A 278 -8.39 -14.26 17.87
C GLN A 278 -8.31 -14.57 16.38
N LEU A 279 -9.30 -14.10 15.60
CA LEU A 279 -9.31 -14.33 14.16
C LEU A 279 -8.16 -13.61 13.47
N PHE A 280 -7.93 -12.33 13.80
CA PHE A 280 -6.82 -11.55 13.24
C PHE A 280 -5.47 -12.18 13.57
N ASP A 281 -5.25 -12.58 14.82
CA ASP A 281 -4.03 -13.20 15.28
C ASP A 281 -3.76 -14.56 14.62
N SER A 282 -4.81 -15.37 14.38
CA SER A 282 -4.68 -16.63 13.65
C SER A 282 -4.12 -16.46 12.23
N ILE A 283 -4.38 -15.30 11.61
CA ILE A 283 -3.97 -14.98 10.24
C ILE A 283 -2.57 -14.34 10.22
N CYS A 284 -2.31 -13.36 11.07
CA CYS A 284 -1.11 -12.53 10.99
C CYS A 284 -0.47 -12.16 12.34
N GLY A 285 -0.75 -12.91 13.41
CA GLY A 285 -0.14 -12.69 14.73
C GLY A 285 1.38 -12.77 14.72
N SER A 286 1.95 -13.67 13.89
CA SER A 286 3.41 -13.75 13.73
C SER A 286 4.02 -12.47 13.17
N GLN A 287 3.34 -11.82 12.21
CA GLN A 287 3.81 -10.57 11.63
C GLN A 287 3.73 -9.42 12.64
N LEU A 288 2.72 -9.40 13.53
CA LEU A 288 2.66 -8.39 14.61
C LEU A 288 3.87 -8.49 15.52
N VAL A 289 4.26 -9.72 15.92
CA VAL A 289 5.43 -9.95 16.78
C VAL A 289 6.72 -9.64 16.02
N ASN A 290 6.89 -10.14 14.80
CA ASN A 290 8.10 -9.92 14.01
C ASN A 290 8.34 -8.44 13.65
N LEU A 291 7.28 -7.63 13.65
CA LEU A 291 7.36 -6.20 13.40
C LEU A 291 7.32 -5.37 14.70
N ASP A 292 7.47 -5.98 15.87
CA ASP A 292 7.48 -5.33 17.18
C ASP A 292 6.21 -4.48 17.46
N TYR A 293 5.06 -4.83 16.86
CA TYR A 293 3.77 -4.26 17.25
C TYR A 293 3.26 -4.89 18.54
N GLU A 294 3.62 -6.16 18.76
CA GLU A 294 3.35 -6.90 20.00
C GLU A 294 4.61 -7.68 20.44
N SER A 295 4.76 -7.85 21.74
CA SER A 295 5.86 -8.65 22.30
C SER A 295 5.59 -10.16 22.23
N ASN A 296 4.33 -10.52 22.23
CA ASN A 296 3.82 -11.90 22.18
C ASN A 296 2.38 -11.91 21.65
N ARG A 297 1.67 -13.03 21.77
CA ARG A 297 0.29 -13.18 21.30
C ARG A 297 -0.77 -12.95 22.37
N ASP A 298 -0.39 -12.51 23.58
CA ASP A 298 -1.31 -12.31 24.72
C ASP A 298 -2.09 -10.98 24.63
N TRP A 299 -1.80 -10.15 23.62
CA TRP A 299 -2.49 -8.87 23.39
C TRP A 299 -4.03 -9.01 23.27
N ILE A 300 -4.51 -10.21 22.92
CA ILE A 300 -5.92 -10.55 22.79
C ILE A 300 -6.62 -10.58 24.14
N ASP A 301 -5.90 -10.92 25.20
CA ASP A 301 -6.51 -11.12 26.54
C ASP A 301 -7.07 -9.84 27.15
N GLY A 302 -6.53 -8.68 26.73
CA GLY A 302 -7.00 -7.36 27.13
C GLY A 302 -8.23 -6.83 26.34
N LEU A 303 -8.71 -7.58 25.35
CA LEU A 303 -9.84 -7.15 24.53
C LEU A 303 -11.20 -7.48 25.16
N PRO A 304 -12.22 -6.62 24.97
CA PRO A 304 -13.57 -6.89 25.47
C PRO A 304 -14.23 -8.05 24.73
N ALA A 305 -15.19 -8.71 25.36
CA ALA A 305 -16.01 -9.74 24.72
C ALA A 305 -16.96 -9.15 23.66
N GLU A 306 -17.52 -7.98 23.93
CA GLU A 306 -18.41 -7.19 23.06
C GLU A 306 -18.00 -5.72 23.16
N LEU A 307 -18.34 -4.90 22.13
CA LEU A 307 -18.07 -3.43 22.10
C LEU A 307 -19.07 -2.67 22.97
#